data_a7080fc3ba208fd8dcac549b1291cf73
#
_entry.id   a7080fc3ba208fd8dcac549b1291cf73
#
_cell.length_a   1.000
_cell.length_b   1.000
_cell.length_c   1.000
_cell.angle_alpha   90.00
_cell.angle_beta   90.00
_cell.angle_gamma   90.00
#
_symmetry.space_group_name_H-M   'P 1'
#
loop_
_entity.id
_entity.type
_entity.pdbx_description
1 polymer ?
#
loop_
_entity_poly.entity_id
_entity_poly.type
_entity_poly.pdbx_seq_one_letter_code
_entity_poly.pdbx_strand_id
1 'polypeptide(L)'
;MLGQVSRSLVNSGLSGKPTALAILARHFVGFGRGLPDPDKALSHPEGLAGVCSDLSVPTLVAAYAKGLYPEAGKWWAPAERMVSFPEKAHVSKRVSRLLQTRSYGVSFDEDFDGVLRACAPEPAMEEAFKALYEDGYAHSVEVWDRSGRLAGGLYGLAIGQAFFTERMFSRERDAANVGAVTLSCHLQHWGFALNDGKRMSGQLSQLGFKVVPRFAFNGLLSKAVLEASRVGRWSVETGIDPARWNPKVPGTGRAKPGGQGVFSLPF
;
A
#
# COMPACT_ATOMS: atom_id res chain seq x y z
N MET A 1 15.94 -2.15 48.61
CA MET A 1 16.88 -1.23 47.96
C MET A 1 16.76 -1.31 46.44
N LEU A 2 15.58 -1.06 45.86
CA LEU A 2 15.34 -1.11 44.39
C LEU A 2 14.64 0.14 43.88
N GLY A 3 14.61 1.20 44.68
CA GLY A 3 13.81 2.40 44.37
C GLY A 3 14.58 3.66 43.93
N GLN A 4 15.91 3.63 43.84
CA GLN A 4 16.72 4.85 43.58
C GLN A 4 17.46 4.88 42.25
N VAL A 5 17.47 3.82 41.45
CA VAL A 5 18.20 3.79 40.17
C VAL A 5 17.40 4.42 39.03
N SER A 6 16.07 4.57 39.22
CA SER A 6 15.17 5.02 38.13
C SER A 6 15.09 6.56 37.95
N ARG A 7 15.57 7.38 38.90
CA ARG A 7 15.44 8.84 38.82
C ARG A 7 16.64 9.59 38.18
N SER A 8 17.80 8.94 38.06
CA SER A 8 19.03 9.58 37.57
C SER A 8 19.17 9.60 36.03
N LEU A 9 18.40 8.77 35.29
CA LEU A 9 18.50 8.71 33.82
C LEU A 9 17.55 9.66 33.08
N VAL A 10 16.69 10.38 33.79
CA VAL A 10 15.65 11.24 33.20
C VAL A 10 16.08 12.69 33.03
N ASN A 11 17.17 13.13 33.70
CA ASN A 11 17.55 14.53 33.79
C ASN A 11 18.87 14.94 33.11
N SER A 12 19.46 14.12 32.25
CA SER A 12 20.51 14.63 31.34
C SER A 12 19.82 15.27 30.13
N GLY A 13 19.83 16.59 30.10
CA GLY A 13 19.25 17.43 29.03
C GLY A 13 19.92 17.21 27.69
N LEU A 14 19.64 16.10 27.05
CA LEU A 14 19.91 15.84 25.65
C LEU A 14 18.63 16.16 24.88
N SER A 15 18.56 17.34 24.29
CA SER A 15 17.58 17.72 23.26
C SER A 15 17.85 16.91 21.98
N GLY A 16 17.83 15.57 22.07
CA GLY A 16 18.08 14.64 20.99
C GLY A 16 16.86 13.76 20.75
N LYS A 17 16.63 13.39 19.49
CA LYS A 17 15.63 12.37 19.12
C LYS A 17 15.90 11.08 19.92
N PRO A 18 14.88 10.40 20.43
CA PRO A 18 15.06 9.19 21.24
C PRO A 18 15.81 8.12 20.43
N THR A 19 16.76 7.43 21.06
CA THR A 19 17.50 6.33 20.44
C THR A 19 16.58 5.13 20.22
N ALA A 20 16.95 4.22 19.30
CA ALA A 20 16.22 2.96 19.09
C ALA A 20 16.01 2.20 20.41
N LEU A 21 17.03 2.19 21.29
CA LEU A 21 16.95 1.57 22.60
C LEU A 21 15.92 2.27 23.52
N ALA A 22 15.83 3.59 23.49
CA ALA A 22 14.84 4.34 24.29
C ALA A 22 13.41 4.09 23.80
N ILE A 23 13.19 3.95 22.49
CA ILE A 23 11.88 3.59 21.93
C ILE A 23 11.51 2.17 22.37
N LEU A 24 12.44 1.21 22.26
CA LEU A 24 12.23 -0.16 22.72
C LEU A 24 11.97 -0.23 24.21
N ALA A 25 12.79 0.48 25.04
CA ALA A 25 12.62 0.51 26.48
C ALA A 25 11.23 1.08 26.88
N ARG A 26 10.77 2.15 26.24
CA ARG A 26 9.43 2.72 26.50
C ARG A 26 8.33 1.72 26.20
N HIS A 27 8.47 0.92 25.15
CA HIS A 27 7.50 -0.12 24.80
C HIS A 27 7.46 -1.24 25.86
N PHE A 28 8.62 -1.73 26.30
CA PHE A 28 8.73 -2.80 27.31
C PHE A 28 8.31 -2.35 28.72
N VAL A 29 8.44 -1.07 29.06
CA VAL A 29 8.07 -0.54 30.40
C VAL A 29 6.62 -0.06 30.46
N GLY A 30 5.82 -0.27 29.41
CA GLY A 30 4.39 0.05 29.40
C GLY A 30 4.07 1.54 29.24
N PHE A 31 5.04 2.37 28.90
CA PHE A 31 4.84 3.81 28.60
C PHE A 31 4.29 4.08 27.19
N GLY A 32 4.03 3.04 26.39
CA GLY A 32 3.60 3.14 25.00
C GLY A 32 2.37 2.30 24.69
N ARG A 33 1.29 2.44 25.46
CA ARG A 33 0.00 1.91 25.01
C ARG A 33 -0.51 2.79 23.88
N GLY A 34 -0.47 2.26 22.66
CA GLY A 34 -0.95 2.92 21.45
C GLY A 34 0.11 3.00 20.34
N LEU A 35 -0.33 3.45 19.18
CA LEU A 35 0.55 3.61 18.02
C LEU A 35 1.56 4.73 18.24
N PRO A 36 2.82 4.56 17.80
CA PRO A 36 3.82 5.59 17.90
C PRO A 36 3.43 6.82 17.06
N ASP A 37 4.07 7.94 17.38
CA ASP A 37 3.97 9.16 16.60
C ASP A 37 4.94 9.07 15.40
N PRO A 38 4.43 9.08 14.15
CA PRO A 38 5.29 8.97 12.98
C PRO A 38 6.30 10.12 12.86
N ASP A 39 5.98 11.32 13.38
CA ASP A 39 6.88 12.46 13.31
C ASP A 39 8.07 12.34 14.26
N LYS A 40 8.01 11.43 15.24
CA LYS A 40 9.09 11.10 16.16
C LYS A 40 9.93 9.88 15.72
N ALA A 41 9.69 9.36 14.52
CA ALA A 41 10.50 8.28 13.99
C ALA A 41 11.98 8.65 13.91
N LEU A 42 12.85 7.67 14.20
CA LEU A 42 14.28 7.86 14.28
C LEU A 42 14.91 8.21 12.92
N SER A 43 16.04 8.89 12.98
CA SER A 43 16.93 9.06 11.82
C SER A 43 17.88 7.88 11.63
N HIS A 44 18.16 7.10 12.70
CA HIS A 44 18.96 5.86 12.66
C HIS A 44 18.43 4.84 13.69
N PRO A 45 17.93 3.67 13.29
CA PRO A 45 17.58 3.31 11.90
C PRO A 45 16.53 4.26 11.33
N GLU A 46 16.73 4.69 10.07
CA GLU A 46 15.91 5.69 9.43
C GLU A 46 14.44 5.21 9.33
N GLY A 47 13.51 6.01 9.87
CA GLY A 47 12.09 5.74 9.86
C GLY A 47 11.59 4.78 10.94
N LEU A 48 12.45 4.22 11.82
CA LEU A 48 11.98 3.39 12.93
C LEU A 48 11.16 4.24 13.91
N ALA A 49 9.87 3.88 14.07
CA ALA A 49 8.95 4.58 14.97
C ALA A 49 8.71 3.84 16.29
N GLY A 50 8.71 2.51 16.29
CA GLY A 50 8.47 1.72 17.50
C GLY A 50 8.46 0.21 17.26
N VAL A 51 8.07 -0.55 18.28
CA VAL A 51 7.86 -2.00 18.19
C VAL A 51 6.42 -2.26 17.80
N CYS A 52 6.21 -3.18 16.87
CA CYS A 52 4.90 -3.66 16.44
C CYS A 52 4.62 -4.99 17.16
N SER A 53 3.72 -4.96 18.14
CA SER A 53 3.31 -6.14 18.92
C SER A 53 1.86 -6.55 18.66
N ASP A 54 1.12 -5.74 17.90
CA ASP A 54 -0.29 -5.98 17.59
C ASP A 54 -0.52 -5.73 16.09
N LEU A 55 -0.96 -6.78 15.39
CA LEU A 55 -1.30 -6.79 13.97
C LEU A 55 -2.82 -7.00 13.76
N SER A 56 -3.64 -6.74 14.79
CA SER A 56 -5.09 -6.79 14.64
C SER A 56 -5.59 -5.77 13.61
N VAL A 57 -6.72 -6.07 12.97
CA VAL A 57 -7.32 -5.20 11.93
C VAL A 57 -7.49 -3.76 12.42
N PRO A 58 -8.07 -3.49 13.61
CA PRO A 58 -8.21 -2.11 14.08
C PRO A 58 -6.87 -1.40 14.26
N THR A 59 -5.85 -2.11 14.77
CA THR A 59 -4.52 -1.54 14.97
C THR A 59 -3.84 -1.23 13.63
N LEU A 60 -3.92 -2.14 12.66
CA LEU A 60 -3.35 -1.92 11.33
C LEU A 60 -4.05 -0.76 10.62
N VAL A 61 -5.37 -0.73 10.57
CA VAL A 61 -6.13 0.37 9.95
C VAL A 61 -5.74 1.71 10.59
N ALA A 62 -5.67 1.78 11.92
CA ALA A 62 -5.27 3.01 12.62
C ALA A 62 -3.79 3.39 12.36
N ALA A 63 -2.89 2.40 12.22
CA ALA A 63 -1.48 2.63 11.94
C ALA A 63 -1.27 3.19 10.52
N TYR A 64 -1.85 2.55 9.52
CA TYR A 64 -1.77 3.02 8.14
C TYR A 64 -2.40 4.40 7.97
N ALA A 65 -3.53 4.66 8.60
CA ALA A 65 -4.17 5.98 8.62
C ALA A 65 -3.28 7.09 9.22
N LYS A 66 -2.33 6.72 10.09
CA LYS A 66 -1.30 7.62 10.65
C LYS A 66 -0.01 7.68 9.83
N GLY A 67 0.11 6.94 8.74
CA GLY A 67 1.33 6.87 7.93
C GLY A 67 2.39 5.91 8.48
N LEU A 68 2.02 5.04 9.43
CA LEU A 68 2.85 3.94 9.92
C LEU A 68 2.59 2.67 9.09
N TYR A 69 3.60 1.83 8.94
CA TYR A 69 3.41 0.46 8.44
C TYR A 69 4.28 -0.53 9.21
N PRO A 70 3.85 -1.80 9.36
CA PRO A 70 4.63 -2.81 10.04
C PRO A 70 5.64 -3.47 9.09
N GLU A 71 6.84 -3.74 9.58
CA GLU A 71 7.85 -4.55 8.90
C GLU A 71 8.82 -5.12 9.94
N ALA A 72 9.08 -6.43 9.89
CA ALA A 72 10.00 -7.14 10.80
C ALA A 72 9.72 -6.84 12.29
N GLY A 73 8.45 -6.91 12.72
CA GLY A 73 8.03 -6.67 14.09
C GLY A 73 8.20 -5.23 14.59
N LYS A 74 8.28 -4.28 13.70
CA LYS A 74 8.48 -2.85 14.01
C LYS A 74 7.53 -1.97 13.22
N TRP A 75 7.20 -0.80 13.79
CA TRP A 75 6.51 0.28 13.09
C TRP A 75 7.51 1.20 12.40
N TRP A 76 7.21 1.52 11.15
CA TRP A 76 8.04 2.37 10.31
C TRP A 76 7.29 3.59 9.80
N ALA A 77 7.97 4.73 9.78
CA ALA A 77 7.57 5.97 9.14
C ALA A 77 8.81 6.65 8.55
N PRO A 78 9.27 6.26 7.35
CA PRO A 78 10.44 6.84 6.71
C PRO A 78 10.32 8.36 6.53
N ALA A 79 11.44 9.07 6.54
CA ALA A 79 11.50 10.52 6.29
C ALA A 79 11.03 10.89 4.89
N GLU A 80 11.16 9.95 3.96
CA GLU A 80 10.69 10.04 2.58
C GLU A 80 9.72 8.90 2.28
N ARG A 81 8.60 9.24 1.64
CA ARG A 81 7.57 8.28 1.19
C ARG A 81 7.47 8.29 -0.32
N MET A 82 7.28 7.13 -0.88
CA MET A 82 7.08 6.96 -2.30
C MET A 82 5.58 6.92 -2.62
N VAL A 83 5.06 7.97 -3.26
CA VAL A 83 3.62 8.17 -3.46
C VAL A 83 3.31 8.34 -4.95
N SER A 84 2.26 7.70 -5.40
CA SER A 84 1.63 7.97 -6.70
C SER A 84 0.29 8.66 -6.50
N PHE A 85 0.04 9.62 -7.36
CA PHE A 85 -1.28 10.20 -7.55
C PHE A 85 -1.87 9.56 -8.81
N PRO A 86 -3.09 8.98 -8.76
CA PRO A 86 -3.62 8.24 -9.90
C PRO A 86 -3.61 9.05 -11.21
N GLU A 87 -3.89 10.36 -11.16
CA GLU A 87 -3.85 11.27 -12.31
C GLU A 87 -2.42 11.58 -12.81
N LYS A 88 -1.39 11.16 -12.07
CA LYS A 88 0.04 11.32 -12.43
C LYS A 88 0.75 9.99 -12.64
N ALA A 89 0.02 8.89 -12.67
CA ALA A 89 0.57 7.58 -12.93
C ALA A 89 1.30 7.57 -14.29
N HIS A 90 2.31 6.73 -14.42
CA HIS A 90 3.05 6.55 -15.67
C HIS A 90 2.69 5.23 -16.33
N VAL A 91 2.25 5.32 -17.59
CA VAL A 91 1.98 4.16 -18.43
C VAL A 91 3.05 4.08 -19.49
N SER A 92 3.97 3.14 -19.36
CA SER A 92 5.02 2.94 -20.37
C SER A 92 4.42 2.48 -21.69
N LYS A 93 5.10 2.78 -22.83
CA LYS A 93 4.67 2.32 -24.17
C LYS A 93 4.46 0.81 -24.23
N ARG A 94 5.29 0.05 -23.51
CA ARG A 94 5.20 -1.41 -23.47
C ARG A 94 3.95 -1.87 -22.71
N VAL A 95 3.69 -1.34 -21.53
CA VAL A 95 2.48 -1.67 -20.74
C VAL A 95 1.22 -1.25 -21.50
N SER A 96 1.20 -0.07 -22.11
CA SER A 96 0.10 0.38 -22.98
C SER A 96 -0.18 -0.62 -24.12
N ARG A 97 0.86 -1.14 -24.76
CA ARG A 97 0.71 -2.16 -25.81
C ARG A 97 0.13 -3.47 -25.25
N LEU A 98 0.61 -3.94 -24.10
CA LEU A 98 0.10 -5.16 -23.46
C LEU A 98 -1.39 -5.03 -23.10
N LEU A 99 -1.81 -3.89 -22.60
CA LEU A 99 -3.22 -3.57 -22.32
C LEU A 99 -4.05 -3.56 -23.63
N GLN A 100 -3.57 -2.88 -24.68
CA GLN A 100 -4.28 -2.77 -25.96
C GLN A 100 -4.43 -4.14 -26.67
N THR A 101 -3.42 -5.00 -26.60
CA THR A 101 -3.45 -6.35 -27.18
C THR A 101 -4.11 -7.37 -26.27
N ARG A 102 -4.53 -6.95 -25.08
CA ARG A 102 -5.14 -7.82 -24.06
C ARG A 102 -4.28 -9.08 -23.82
N SER A 103 -2.98 -8.88 -23.66
CA SER A 103 -2.02 -9.97 -23.48
C SER A 103 -2.20 -10.69 -22.14
N TYR A 104 -2.80 -10.01 -21.16
CA TYR A 104 -3.14 -10.52 -19.83
C TYR A 104 -4.58 -10.22 -19.50
N GLY A 105 -5.23 -11.14 -18.75
CA GLY A 105 -6.45 -10.86 -17.99
C GLY A 105 -6.08 -10.19 -16.67
N VAL A 106 -6.98 -9.35 -16.13
CA VAL A 106 -6.81 -8.75 -14.80
C VAL A 106 -8.12 -8.89 -14.04
N SER A 107 -8.02 -9.31 -12.79
CA SER A 107 -9.13 -9.34 -11.83
C SER A 107 -8.75 -8.61 -10.54
N PHE A 108 -9.74 -8.33 -9.70
CA PHE A 108 -9.54 -7.85 -8.34
C PHE A 108 -10.26 -8.78 -7.38
N ASP A 109 -9.60 -9.16 -6.29
CA ASP A 109 -10.12 -9.94 -5.18
C ASP A 109 -10.68 -11.34 -5.56
N GLU A 110 -10.24 -11.92 -6.69
CA GLU A 110 -10.66 -13.25 -7.14
C GLU A 110 -9.77 -14.37 -6.54
N ASP A 111 -8.46 -14.11 -6.35
CA ASP A 111 -7.51 -15.06 -5.76
C ASP A 111 -6.51 -14.33 -4.83
N PHE A 112 -7.05 -13.69 -3.79
CA PHE A 112 -6.25 -12.98 -2.80
C PHE A 112 -5.16 -13.87 -2.20
N ASP A 113 -5.51 -15.10 -1.82
CA ASP A 113 -4.57 -16.07 -1.25
C ASP A 113 -3.45 -16.46 -2.22
N GLY A 114 -3.77 -16.60 -3.51
CA GLY A 114 -2.78 -16.89 -4.55
C GLY A 114 -1.78 -15.75 -4.72
N VAL A 115 -2.25 -14.50 -4.73
CA VAL A 115 -1.40 -13.30 -4.78
C VAL A 115 -0.56 -13.18 -3.51
N LEU A 116 -1.18 -13.35 -2.35
CA LEU A 116 -0.51 -13.23 -1.06
C LEU A 116 0.63 -14.24 -0.94
N ARG A 117 0.37 -15.54 -1.23
CA ARG A 117 1.41 -16.58 -1.26
C ARG A 117 2.53 -16.27 -2.27
N ALA A 118 2.19 -15.75 -3.45
CA ALA A 118 3.17 -15.43 -4.48
C ALA A 118 4.07 -14.23 -4.08
N CYS A 119 3.57 -13.32 -3.28
CA CYS A 119 4.31 -12.20 -2.70
C CYS A 119 5.16 -12.60 -1.48
N ALA A 120 4.92 -13.78 -0.89
CA ALA A 120 5.65 -14.36 0.23
C ALA A 120 5.91 -13.35 1.39
N PRO A 121 4.88 -12.83 2.04
CA PRO A 121 5.06 -12.02 3.24
C PRO A 121 5.56 -12.86 4.41
N GLU A 122 5.98 -12.21 5.50
CA GLU A 122 6.23 -12.90 6.76
C GLU A 122 4.93 -13.56 7.27
N PRO A 123 4.97 -14.74 7.93
CA PRO A 123 3.74 -15.46 8.33
C PRO A 123 2.75 -14.61 9.14
N ALA A 124 3.23 -13.81 10.09
CA ALA A 124 2.36 -12.92 10.88
C ALA A 124 1.67 -11.85 10.02
N MET A 125 2.33 -11.36 8.97
CA MET A 125 1.75 -10.43 8.01
C MET A 125 0.78 -11.13 7.07
N GLU A 126 1.04 -12.39 6.72
CA GLU A 126 0.11 -13.18 5.91
C GLU A 126 -1.25 -13.31 6.61
N GLU A 127 -1.26 -13.74 7.89
CA GLU A 127 -2.49 -13.85 8.68
C GLU A 127 -3.18 -12.50 8.86
N ALA A 128 -2.42 -11.45 9.14
CA ALA A 128 -2.95 -10.11 9.31
C ALA A 128 -3.64 -9.58 8.03
N PHE A 129 -3.04 -9.83 6.86
CA PHE A 129 -3.65 -9.40 5.59
C PHE A 129 -4.84 -10.26 5.17
N LYS A 130 -4.90 -11.54 5.55
CA LYS A 130 -6.12 -12.35 5.40
C LYS A 130 -7.27 -11.77 6.21
N ALA A 131 -7.03 -11.41 7.48
CA ALA A 131 -8.04 -10.78 8.31
C ALA A 131 -8.49 -9.41 7.74
N LEU A 132 -7.56 -8.58 7.26
CA LEU A 132 -7.89 -7.31 6.59
C LEU A 132 -8.71 -7.52 5.31
N TYR A 133 -8.47 -8.62 4.58
CA TYR A 133 -9.22 -8.97 3.38
C TYR A 133 -10.63 -9.44 3.72
N GLU A 134 -10.80 -10.24 4.77
CA GLU A 134 -12.11 -10.68 5.27
C GLU A 134 -12.96 -9.49 5.72
N ASP A 135 -12.34 -8.50 6.38
CA ASP A 135 -12.99 -7.27 6.79
C ASP A 135 -13.17 -6.24 5.65
N GLY A 136 -12.67 -6.56 4.43
CA GLY A 136 -12.85 -5.75 3.23
C GLY A 136 -11.96 -4.52 3.11
N TYR A 137 -10.85 -4.46 3.85
CA TYR A 137 -9.85 -3.39 3.76
C TYR A 137 -8.68 -3.75 2.86
N ALA A 138 -8.27 -5.04 2.81
CA ALA A 138 -7.21 -5.46 1.92
C ALA A 138 -7.77 -5.96 0.60
N HIS A 139 -7.00 -5.73 -0.48
CA HIS A 139 -7.40 -6.05 -1.85
C HIS A 139 -6.23 -6.61 -2.62
N SER A 140 -6.53 -7.51 -3.55
CA SER A 140 -5.57 -8.04 -4.51
C SER A 140 -5.88 -7.62 -5.94
N VAL A 141 -4.84 -7.65 -6.75
CA VAL A 141 -4.92 -7.51 -8.20
C VAL A 141 -4.21 -8.72 -8.79
N GLU A 142 -4.97 -9.56 -9.45
CA GLU A 142 -4.46 -10.71 -10.17
C GLU A 142 -4.20 -10.35 -11.62
N VAL A 143 -3.09 -10.88 -12.16
CA VAL A 143 -2.76 -10.78 -13.57
C VAL A 143 -2.58 -12.18 -14.12
N TRP A 144 -3.44 -12.56 -15.06
CA TRP A 144 -3.57 -13.90 -15.60
C TRP A 144 -2.99 -13.99 -17.01
N ASP A 145 -2.23 -15.05 -17.28
CA ASP A 145 -1.81 -15.38 -18.65
C ASP A 145 -2.99 -15.96 -19.47
N ARG A 146 -2.75 -16.21 -20.72
CA ARG A 146 -3.79 -16.77 -21.62
C ARG A 146 -4.22 -18.21 -21.29
N SER A 147 -3.46 -18.89 -20.45
CA SER A 147 -3.80 -20.23 -19.96
C SER A 147 -4.54 -20.20 -18.60
N GLY A 148 -4.85 -19.02 -18.09
CA GLY A 148 -5.50 -18.84 -16.79
C GLY A 148 -4.56 -19.03 -15.59
N ARG A 149 -3.23 -18.99 -15.78
CA ARG A 149 -2.26 -19.06 -14.68
C ARG A 149 -1.91 -17.66 -14.20
N LEU A 150 -1.67 -17.54 -12.91
CA LEU A 150 -1.29 -16.29 -12.27
C LEU A 150 0.13 -15.86 -12.72
N ALA A 151 0.20 -14.90 -13.63
CA ALA A 151 1.43 -14.37 -14.25
C ALA A 151 2.09 -13.26 -13.44
N GLY A 152 1.32 -12.57 -12.60
CA GLY A 152 1.77 -11.50 -11.72
C GLY A 152 0.63 -10.99 -10.87
N GLY A 153 0.92 -10.01 -10.03
CA GLY A 153 -0.11 -9.40 -9.19
C GLY A 153 0.48 -8.49 -8.13
N LEU A 154 -0.38 -7.92 -7.35
CA LEU A 154 -0.05 -7.12 -6.18
C LEU A 154 -1.20 -7.18 -5.17
N TYR A 155 -0.89 -6.85 -3.91
CA TYR A 155 -1.91 -6.64 -2.91
C TYR A 155 -1.62 -5.37 -2.11
N GLY A 156 -2.64 -4.88 -1.44
CA GLY A 156 -2.54 -3.69 -0.62
C GLY A 156 -3.77 -3.46 0.24
N LEU A 157 -3.81 -2.30 0.86
CA LEU A 157 -4.82 -1.88 1.82
C LEU A 157 -5.47 -0.58 1.35
N ALA A 158 -6.78 -0.43 1.51
CA ALA A 158 -7.53 0.77 1.20
C ALA A 158 -8.17 1.37 2.46
N ILE A 159 -7.91 2.66 2.74
CA ILE A 159 -8.52 3.40 3.84
C ILE A 159 -8.92 4.77 3.31
N GLY A 160 -10.20 5.11 3.40
CA GLY A 160 -10.72 6.33 2.77
C GLY A 160 -10.40 6.37 1.29
N GLN A 161 -9.77 7.45 0.84
CA GLN A 161 -9.26 7.62 -0.52
C GLN A 161 -7.73 7.39 -0.63
N ALA A 162 -7.12 6.67 0.30
CA ALA A 162 -5.73 6.25 0.24
C ALA A 162 -5.63 4.75 -0.01
N PHE A 163 -4.82 4.35 -1.00
CA PHE A 163 -4.39 2.98 -1.20
C PHE A 163 -2.93 2.82 -0.76
N PHE A 164 -2.59 1.68 -0.19
CA PHE A 164 -1.24 1.35 0.27
C PHE A 164 -0.79 0.07 -0.41
N THR A 165 0.06 0.19 -1.41
CA THR A 165 0.66 -0.97 -2.08
C THR A 165 1.63 -1.68 -1.14
N GLU A 166 1.34 -2.93 -0.79
CA GLU A 166 2.16 -3.73 0.10
C GLU A 166 3.30 -4.42 -0.62
N ARG A 167 2.95 -5.32 -1.52
CA ARG A 167 3.90 -6.08 -2.33
C ARG A 167 3.34 -6.33 -3.72
N MET A 168 4.24 -6.57 -4.65
CA MET A 168 3.90 -6.97 -6.00
C MET A 168 4.92 -7.99 -6.52
N PHE A 169 4.48 -8.88 -7.40
CA PHE A 169 5.31 -9.91 -8.01
C PHE A 169 5.02 -10.04 -9.51
N SER A 170 6.00 -10.52 -10.26
CA SER A 170 5.83 -10.88 -11.66
C SER A 170 6.52 -12.22 -11.91
N ARG A 171 5.79 -13.19 -12.41
CA ARG A 171 6.33 -14.43 -13.01
C ARG A 171 6.62 -14.22 -14.48
N GLU A 172 5.84 -13.37 -15.12
CA GLU A 172 6.04 -12.96 -16.50
C GLU A 172 6.37 -11.47 -16.60
N ARG A 173 7.12 -11.12 -17.64
CA ARG A 173 7.62 -9.75 -17.82
C ARG A 173 6.48 -8.73 -17.91
N ASP A 174 6.57 -7.70 -17.10
CA ASP A 174 5.60 -6.58 -16.99
C ASP A 174 4.21 -6.98 -16.50
N ALA A 175 3.94 -8.21 -16.08
CA ALA A 175 2.62 -8.61 -15.60
C ALA A 175 2.16 -7.76 -14.41
N ALA A 176 2.98 -7.62 -13.35
CA ALA A 176 2.62 -6.76 -12.23
C ALA A 176 2.43 -5.29 -12.63
N ASN A 177 3.17 -4.80 -13.63
CA ASN A 177 3.01 -3.43 -14.12
C ASN A 177 1.65 -3.24 -14.83
N VAL A 178 1.17 -4.26 -15.55
CA VAL A 178 -0.19 -4.27 -16.14
C VAL A 178 -1.24 -4.20 -15.03
N GLY A 179 -1.10 -5.01 -13.97
CA GLY A 179 -1.99 -4.97 -12.81
C GLY A 179 -1.98 -3.61 -12.11
N ALA A 180 -0.79 -3.05 -11.86
CA ALA A 180 -0.64 -1.76 -11.20
C ALA A 180 -1.24 -0.59 -12.00
N VAL A 181 -1.11 -0.60 -13.34
CA VAL A 181 -1.72 0.40 -14.21
C VAL A 181 -3.25 0.23 -14.24
N THR A 182 -3.74 -1.02 -14.28
CA THR A 182 -5.18 -1.31 -14.20
C THR A 182 -5.76 -0.81 -12.88
N LEU A 183 -5.08 -1.09 -11.76
CA LEU A 183 -5.46 -0.56 -10.44
C LEU A 183 -5.46 0.97 -10.44
N SER A 184 -4.40 1.61 -10.92
CA SER A 184 -4.30 3.07 -10.91
C SER A 184 -5.42 3.73 -11.72
N CYS A 185 -5.83 3.12 -12.84
CA CYS A 185 -6.98 3.55 -13.63
C CYS A 185 -8.28 3.49 -12.81
N HIS A 186 -8.53 2.39 -12.10
CA HIS A 186 -9.69 2.24 -11.22
C HIS A 186 -9.65 3.18 -10.04
N LEU A 187 -8.49 3.32 -9.37
CA LEU A 187 -8.31 4.26 -8.26
C LEU A 187 -8.66 5.70 -8.67
N GLN A 188 -8.26 6.13 -9.88
CA GLN A 188 -8.63 7.44 -10.40
C GLN A 188 -10.15 7.58 -10.58
N HIS A 189 -10.81 6.57 -11.17
CA HIS A 189 -12.25 6.59 -11.39
C HIS A 189 -13.06 6.50 -10.10
N TRP A 190 -12.51 5.85 -9.08
CA TRP A 190 -13.11 5.75 -7.74
C TRP A 190 -12.80 6.94 -6.85
N GLY A 191 -12.02 7.91 -7.33
CA GLY A 191 -11.72 9.13 -6.58
C GLY A 191 -10.64 9.00 -5.52
N PHE A 192 -9.80 7.97 -5.60
CA PHE A 192 -8.65 7.85 -4.69
C PHE A 192 -7.68 8.99 -4.89
N ALA A 193 -7.23 9.58 -3.78
CA ALA A 193 -6.34 10.72 -3.78
C ALA A 193 -4.87 10.31 -3.97
N LEU A 194 -4.47 9.17 -3.42
CA LEU A 194 -3.08 8.70 -3.47
C LEU A 194 -2.94 7.18 -3.34
N ASN A 195 -1.78 6.67 -3.82
CA ASN A 195 -1.29 5.33 -3.55
C ASN A 195 0.11 5.42 -2.94
N ASP A 196 0.26 4.90 -1.73
CA ASP A 196 1.51 4.89 -0.98
C ASP A 196 2.30 3.59 -1.26
N GLY A 197 3.51 3.72 -1.77
CA GLY A 197 4.46 2.63 -2.00
C GLY A 197 5.52 2.48 -0.92
N LYS A 198 5.37 3.18 0.21
CA LYS A 198 6.26 3.15 1.39
C LYS A 198 7.67 3.66 1.07
N ARG A 199 8.63 2.78 0.85
CA ARG A 199 10.04 3.10 0.59
C ARG A 199 10.35 3.23 -0.90
N MET A 200 11.46 3.90 -1.22
CA MET A 200 11.92 4.06 -2.59
C MET A 200 12.16 2.69 -3.26
N SER A 201 11.63 2.57 -4.48
CA SER A 201 11.74 1.39 -5.33
C SER A 201 11.86 1.81 -6.80
N GLY A 202 12.81 1.22 -7.51
CA GLY A 202 12.97 1.46 -8.95
C GLY A 202 11.75 1.03 -9.77
N GLN A 203 11.08 -0.04 -9.35
CA GLN A 203 9.86 -0.52 -9.99
C GLN A 203 8.71 0.49 -9.83
N LEU A 204 8.50 1.00 -8.62
CA LEU A 204 7.48 2.01 -8.36
C LEU A 204 7.77 3.33 -9.08
N SER A 205 9.04 3.73 -9.20
CA SER A 205 9.43 4.91 -9.98
C SER A 205 8.98 4.81 -11.44
N GLN A 206 9.05 3.61 -12.05
CA GLN A 206 8.60 3.35 -13.42
C GLN A 206 7.07 3.43 -13.57
N LEU A 207 6.31 3.29 -12.49
CA LEU A 207 4.86 3.43 -12.43
C LEU A 207 4.40 4.87 -12.12
N GLY A 208 5.33 5.81 -11.97
CA GLY A 208 5.04 7.21 -11.75
C GLY A 208 5.00 7.63 -10.28
N PHE A 209 5.36 6.73 -9.36
CA PHE A 209 5.54 7.11 -7.97
C PHE A 209 6.68 8.13 -7.82
N LYS A 210 6.50 9.08 -6.91
CA LYS A 210 7.46 10.12 -6.59
C LYS A 210 7.77 10.12 -5.10
N VAL A 211 9.00 10.47 -4.78
CA VAL A 211 9.42 10.66 -3.39
C VAL A 211 8.87 11.99 -2.89
N VAL A 212 8.22 11.95 -1.73
CA VAL A 212 7.73 13.13 -1.01
C VAL A 212 8.20 13.07 0.44
N PRO A 213 8.51 14.20 1.07
CA PRO A 213 8.85 14.26 2.49
C PRO A 213 7.68 13.75 3.35
N ARG A 214 7.98 13.07 4.47
CA ARG A 214 6.98 12.52 5.40
C ARG A 214 5.94 13.56 5.83
N PHE A 215 6.35 14.80 6.13
CA PHE A 215 5.38 15.84 6.54
C PHE A 215 4.36 16.15 5.45
N ALA A 216 4.79 16.19 4.18
CA ALA A 216 3.89 16.41 3.05
C ALA A 216 2.97 15.20 2.83
N PHE A 217 3.53 13.99 2.93
CA PHE A 217 2.76 12.74 2.89
C PHE A 217 1.69 12.70 3.99
N ASN A 218 2.06 12.97 5.25
CA ASN A 218 1.13 12.97 6.38
C ASN A 218 -0.01 13.99 6.18
N GLY A 219 0.30 15.16 5.61
CA GLY A 219 -0.71 16.19 5.29
C GLY A 219 -1.68 15.78 4.17
N LEU A 220 -1.23 14.98 3.20
CA LEU A 220 -2.09 14.41 2.16
C LEU A 220 -2.91 13.25 2.71
N LEU A 221 -2.27 12.35 3.44
CA LEU A 221 -2.88 11.17 4.01
C LEU A 221 -4.00 11.52 4.98
N SER A 222 -3.77 12.47 5.90
CA SER A 222 -4.77 12.89 6.90
C SER A 222 -6.08 13.37 6.28
N LYS A 223 -6.05 13.92 5.07
CA LYS A 223 -7.25 14.29 4.30
C LYS A 223 -7.89 13.09 3.64
N ALA A 224 -7.08 12.26 2.98
CA ALA A 224 -7.57 11.11 2.22
C ALA A 224 -8.28 10.06 3.10
N VAL A 225 -7.78 9.81 4.31
CA VAL A 225 -8.35 8.81 5.22
C VAL A 225 -9.64 9.26 5.91
N LEU A 226 -10.00 10.54 5.85
CA LEU A 226 -11.28 11.06 6.37
C LEU A 226 -12.44 10.84 5.39
N GLU A 227 -12.15 10.56 4.14
CA GLU A 227 -13.16 10.30 3.13
C GLU A 227 -13.77 8.90 3.30
N ALA A 228 -14.90 8.66 2.65
CA ALA A 228 -15.56 7.36 2.71
C ALA A 228 -14.67 6.25 2.12
N SER A 229 -14.50 5.17 2.86
CA SER A 229 -13.76 3.98 2.41
C SER A 229 -14.61 3.15 1.46
N ARG A 230 -13.98 2.60 0.41
CA ARG A 230 -14.58 1.58 -0.45
C ARG A 230 -14.30 0.20 0.16
N VAL A 231 -15.06 -0.14 1.20
CA VAL A 231 -14.93 -1.41 1.93
C VAL A 231 -15.65 -2.53 1.17
N GLY A 232 -15.16 -3.77 1.32
CA GLY A 232 -15.74 -4.96 0.70
C GLY A 232 -15.03 -5.39 -0.57
N ARG A 233 -15.51 -6.42 -1.23
CA ARG A 233 -14.83 -7.00 -2.41
C ARG A 233 -14.82 -6.04 -3.59
N TRP A 234 -13.67 -5.96 -4.23
CA TRP A 234 -13.50 -5.19 -5.46
C TRP A 234 -13.64 -6.09 -6.69
N SER A 235 -14.03 -5.50 -7.78
CA SER A 235 -14.05 -6.14 -9.10
C SER A 235 -13.61 -5.15 -10.17
N VAL A 236 -13.06 -5.65 -11.26
CA VAL A 236 -12.76 -4.84 -12.45
C VAL A 236 -14.08 -4.37 -13.05
N GLU A 237 -14.29 -3.06 -13.09
CA GLU A 237 -15.54 -2.49 -13.59
C GLU A 237 -15.59 -2.51 -15.12
N THR A 238 -16.66 -3.04 -15.69
CA THR A 238 -16.87 -3.12 -17.15
C THR A 238 -16.91 -1.77 -17.82
N GLY A 239 -17.24 -0.71 -17.07
CA GLY A 239 -17.23 0.69 -17.52
C GLY A 239 -15.85 1.33 -17.60
N ILE A 240 -14.80 0.65 -17.14
CA ILE A 240 -13.40 1.15 -17.08
C ILE A 240 -12.51 0.32 -18.01
N ASP A 241 -11.83 0.98 -18.96
CA ASP A 241 -10.93 0.35 -19.92
C ASP A 241 -9.51 0.93 -19.80
N PRO A 242 -8.61 0.27 -19.06
CA PRO A 242 -7.24 0.73 -18.88
C PRO A 242 -6.44 0.88 -20.18
N ALA A 243 -6.82 0.14 -21.25
CA ALA A 243 -6.18 0.25 -22.56
C ALA A 243 -6.37 1.62 -23.23
N ARG A 244 -7.39 2.36 -22.83
CA ARG A 244 -7.74 3.71 -23.32
C ARG A 244 -7.43 4.79 -22.30
N TRP A 245 -6.89 4.42 -21.17
CA TRP A 245 -6.63 5.35 -20.10
C TRP A 245 -5.38 6.19 -20.35
N ASN A 246 -5.55 7.49 -20.19
CA ASN A 246 -4.46 8.46 -20.10
C ASN A 246 -4.63 9.22 -18.77
N PRO A 247 -3.78 8.97 -17.76
CA PRO A 247 -3.95 9.58 -16.45
C PRO A 247 -3.99 11.11 -16.46
N LYS A 248 -3.35 11.74 -17.45
CA LYS A 248 -3.28 13.21 -17.59
C LYS A 248 -4.52 13.83 -18.24
N VAL A 249 -5.42 13.00 -18.76
CA VAL A 249 -6.62 13.48 -19.47
C VAL A 249 -7.86 12.99 -18.73
N PRO A 250 -8.59 13.86 -18.02
CA PRO A 250 -9.79 13.48 -17.29
C PRO A 250 -10.81 12.76 -18.17
N GLY A 251 -11.49 11.76 -17.62
CA GLY A 251 -12.54 11.01 -18.30
C GLY A 251 -12.08 9.99 -19.34
N THR A 252 -10.75 9.83 -19.57
CA THR A 252 -10.24 8.71 -20.38
C THR A 252 -10.29 7.41 -19.58
N GLY A 253 -10.22 6.26 -20.28
CA GLY A 253 -10.34 4.94 -19.65
C GLY A 253 -11.78 4.52 -19.37
N ARG A 254 -12.77 5.26 -19.82
CA ARG A 254 -14.17 4.79 -19.83
C ARG A 254 -14.41 3.89 -21.04
N ALA A 255 -15.07 2.75 -20.81
CA ALA A 255 -15.50 1.88 -21.89
C ALA A 255 -16.53 2.60 -22.78
N LYS A 256 -16.50 2.31 -24.09
CA LYS A 256 -17.57 2.81 -24.97
C LYS A 256 -18.88 2.11 -24.61
N PRO A 257 -20.04 2.81 -24.65
CA PRO A 257 -21.33 2.15 -24.56
C PRO A 257 -21.44 1.06 -25.66
N GLY A 258 -21.74 -0.19 -25.27
CA GLY A 258 -21.84 -1.33 -26.19
C GLY A 258 -20.52 -2.05 -26.54
N GLY A 259 -19.38 -1.64 -26.01
CA GLY A 259 -18.14 -2.40 -26.07
C GLY A 259 -18.19 -3.54 -25.05
N GLN A 260 -17.88 -4.76 -25.47
CA GLN A 260 -17.72 -5.87 -24.53
C GLN A 260 -16.70 -5.48 -23.47
N GLY A 261 -17.14 -5.37 -22.21
CA GLY A 261 -16.32 -5.08 -21.06
C GLY A 261 -15.20 -6.08 -20.92
N VAL A 262 -14.17 -5.65 -20.22
CA VAL A 262 -12.96 -6.37 -19.83
C VAL A 262 -13.25 -7.86 -19.59
N PHE A 263 -12.39 -8.71 -20.16
CA PHE A 263 -12.37 -10.16 -20.09
C PHE A 263 -13.06 -10.74 -18.85
N SER A 264 -14.23 -11.33 -19.02
CA SER A 264 -14.62 -12.49 -18.23
C SER A 264 -13.74 -13.64 -18.69
N LEU A 265 -13.06 -14.29 -17.77
CA LEU A 265 -12.32 -15.52 -18.05
C LEU A 265 -13.31 -16.52 -18.68
N PRO A 266 -12.97 -17.16 -19.82
CA PRO A 266 -13.72 -18.31 -20.25
C PRO A 266 -13.39 -19.45 -19.26
N PHE A 267 -14.35 -19.82 -18.44
CA PHE A 267 -14.34 -21.10 -17.73
C PHE A 267 -14.75 -22.22 -18.67
#